data_9868698472cd469866d96b92e317826d
#
_entry.id   9868698472cd469866d96b92e317826d
#
_cell.length_a   1.000
_cell.length_b   1.000
_cell.length_c   1.000
_cell.angle_alpha   90.00
_cell.angle_beta   90.00
_cell.angle_gamma   90.00
#
_symmetry.space_group_name_H-M   'P 1'
#
loop_
_entity.id
_entity.type
_entity.pdbx_description
1 polymer ?
#
loop_
_entity_poly.entity_id
_entity_poly.type
_entity_poly.pdbx_seq_one_letter_code
_entity_poly.pdbx_strand_id
1 'polypeptide(L)'
;MTKITTKETFSTDVLSESKLVLVDFWAEWCGPCKQIAPRLEELAEKYSENLSVCKVDVDSNRELALEYNVRSIPSLILFNGGEQVDTLIGAVTVSYTHLTLPTTNSV
;
A
#
# COMPACT_ATOMS: atom_id res chain seq x y z
N MET A 1 -9.33 -8.45 8.96
CA MET A 1 -8.02 -8.18 9.56
C MET A 1 -6.97 -7.94 8.49
N THR A 2 -6.17 -6.89 8.63
CA THR A 2 -5.14 -6.59 7.66
C THR A 2 -3.87 -7.39 7.98
N LYS A 3 -3.07 -7.63 6.95
CA LYS A 3 -1.84 -8.41 7.06
C LYS A 3 -0.66 -7.48 6.81
N ILE A 4 0.36 -7.58 7.65
CA ILE A 4 1.59 -6.83 7.45
C ILE A 4 2.45 -7.59 6.45
N THR A 5 2.80 -6.93 5.35
CA THR A 5 3.52 -7.54 4.25
C THR A 5 4.82 -6.79 4.03
N THR A 6 5.89 -7.53 3.80
CA THR A 6 7.21 -6.97 3.56
C THR A 6 7.69 -7.41 2.18
N LYS A 7 8.83 -6.88 1.76
CA LYS A 7 9.38 -7.29 0.48
C LYS A 7 9.70 -8.80 0.47
N GLU A 8 10.01 -9.36 1.62
CA GLU A 8 10.28 -10.80 1.72
C GLU A 8 9.03 -11.66 1.59
N THR A 9 7.87 -11.13 2.03
CA THR A 9 6.64 -11.91 1.99
C THR A 9 5.70 -11.49 0.87
N PHE A 10 6.07 -10.48 0.09
CA PHE A 10 5.17 -9.93 -0.93
C PHE A 10 4.77 -10.99 -1.97
N SER A 11 5.70 -11.81 -2.38
CA SER A 11 5.41 -12.85 -3.36
C SER A 11 4.32 -13.80 -2.86
N THR A 12 4.44 -14.23 -1.60
CA THR A 12 3.47 -15.13 -1.01
C THR A 12 2.15 -14.45 -0.70
N ASP A 13 2.23 -13.25 -0.09
CA ASP A 13 1.04 -12.58 0.40
C ASP A 13 0.21 -11.96 -0.71
N VAL A 14 0.84 -11.53 -1.78
CA VAL A 14 0.18 -10.75 -2.83
C VAL A 14 0.21 -11.47 -4.16
N LEU A 15 1.39 -11.84 -4.63
CA LEU A 15 1.52 -12.32 -6.01
C LEU A 15 0.98 -13.73 -6.18
N SER A 16 1.06 -14.56 -5.14
CA SER A 16 0.58 -15.94 -5.19
C SER A 16 -0.80 -16.12 -4.60
N GLU A 17 -1.40 -15.04 -4.09
CA GLU A 17 -2.71 -15.12 -3.46
C GLU A 17 -3.80 -15.23 -4.52
N SER A 18 -4.73 -16.16 -4.32
CA SER A 18 -5.82 -16.37 -5.28
C SER A 18 -6.95 -15.37 -5.14
N LYS A 19 -7.11 -14.78 -3.96
CA LYS A 19 -8.12 -13.74 -3.74
C LYS A 19 -7.64 -12.42 -4.33
N LEU A 20 -8.56 -11.47 -4.46
CA LEU A 20 -8.15 -10.09 -4.70
C LEU A 20 -7.33 -9.61 -3.53
N VAL A 21 -6.28 -8.84 -3.80
CA VAL A 21 -5.43 -8.30 -2.77
C VAL A 21 -5.37 -6.80 -2.91
N LEU A 22 -5.71 -6.10 -1.84
CA LEU A 22 -5.55 -4.65 -1.79
C LEU A 22 -4.31 -4.36 -0.97
N VAL A 23 -3.33 -3.73 -1.59
CA VAL A 23 -2.07 -3.40 -0.93
C VAL A 23 -2.07 -1.93 -0.56
N ASP A 24 -1.90 -1.65 0.73
CA ASP A 24 -1.86 -0.30 1.28
C ASP A 24 -0.42 0.08 1.57
N PHE A 25 0.13 0.98 0.75
CA PHE A 25 1.46 1.54 1.00
C PHE A 25 1.29 2.72 1.95
N TRP A 26 1.93 2.65 3.11
CA TRP A 26 1.71 3.61 4.19
C TRP A 26 3.01 3.87 4.95
N ALA A 27 2.98 4.81 5.88
CA ALA A 27 4.10 5.07 6.77
C ALA A 27 3.58 5.52 8.12
N GLU A 28 4.39 5.29 9.15
CA GLU A 28 3.98 5.62 10.51
C GLU A 28 3.75 7.12 10.70
N TRP A 29 4.53 7.94 10.00
CA TRP A 29 4.44 9.40 10.10
C TRP A 29 3.34 10.00 9.24
N CYS A 30 2.61 9.19 8.52
CA CYS A 30 1.64 9.66 7.54
C CYS A 30 0.26 9.77 8.19
N GLY A 31 -0.18 11.00 8.43
CA GLY A 31 -1.49 11.24 9.04
C GLY A 31 -2.65 10.68 8.22
N PRO A 32 -2.73 11.01 6.92
CA PRO A 32 -3.83 10.45 6.09
C PRO A 32 -3.85 8.93 6.08
N CYS A 33 -2.68 8.29 6.12
CA CYS A 33 -2.62 6.82 6.17
C CYS A 33 -3.32 6.29 7.40
N LYS A 34 -3.09 6.94 8.54
CA LYS A 34 -3.70 6.51 9.80
C LYS A 34 -5.19 6.76 9.82
N GLN A 35 -5.66 7.77 9.10
CA GLN A 35 -7.08 8.06 9.05
C GLN A 35 -7.86 7.00 8.30
N ILE A 36 -7.27 6.39 7.27
CA ILE A 36 -7.98 5.37 6.51
C ILE A 36 -7.80 3.98 7.09
N ALA A 37 -6.87 3.80 8.04
CA ALA A 37 -6.60 2.47 8.59
C ALA A 37 -7.85 1.76 9.14
N PRO A 38 -8.72 2.43 9.91
CA PRO A 38 -9.92 1.74 10.40
C PRO A 38 -10.84 1.26 9.28
N ARG A 39 -10.92 2.04 8.19
CA ARG A 39 -11.76 1.63 7.06
C ARG A 39 -11.20 0.42 6.36
N LEU A 40 -9.87 0.32 6.28
CA LEU A 40 -9.23 -0.84 5.68
C LEU A 40 -9.44 -2.08 6.52
N GLU A 41 -9.43 -1.93 7.86
CA GLU A 41 -9.75 -3.05 8.74
C GLU A 41 -11.18 -3.52 8.53
N GLU A 42 -12.12 -2.60 8.39
CA GLU A 42 -13.51 -2.97 8.13
C GLU A 42 -13.64 -3.73 6.82
N LEU A 43 -12.96 -3.25 5.77
CA LEU A 43 -12.99 -3.94 4.49
C LEU A 43 -12.42 -5.34 4.60
N ALA A 44 -11.31 -5.48 5.31
CA ALA A 44 -10.64 -6.76 5.47
C ALA A 44 -11.56 -7.77 6.16
N GLU A 45 -12.33 -7.32 7.13
CA GLU A 45 -13.24 -8.20 7.85
C GLU A 45 -14.49 -8.50 7.04
N LYS A 46 -15.06 -7.48 6.41
CA LYS A 46 -16.31 -7.63 5.69
C LYS A 46 -16.17 -8.54 4.48
N TYR A 47 -15.05 -8.47 3.80
CA TYR A 47 -14.83 -9.22 2.56
C TYR A 47 -13.73 -10.26 2.69
N SER A 48 -13.56 -10.80 3.89
CA SER A 48 -12.42 -11.68 4.18
C SER A 48 -12.35 -12.92 3.30
N GLU A 49 -13.48 -13.36 2.76
CA GLU A 49 -13.48 -14.54 1.90
C GLU A 49 -12.99 -14.24 0.49
N ASN A 50 -13.12 -12.98 0.05
CA ASN A 50 -12.83 -12.61 -1.33
C ASN A 50 -11.70 -11.61 -1.46
N LEU A 51 -11.29 -11.00 -0.37
CA LEU A 51 -10.32 -9.90 -0.40
C LEU A 51 -9.33 -10.05 0.74
N SER A 52 -8.06 -9.93 0.43
CA SER A 52 -7.00 -9.83 1.42
C SER A 52 -6.48 -8.40 1.40
N VAL A 53 -6.30 -7.80 2.57
CA VAL A 53 -5.75 -6.44 2.67
C VAL A 53 -4.38 -6.54 3.29
N CYS A 54 -3.37 -6.09 2.56
CA CYS A 54 -1.97 -6.15 2.97
C CYS A 54 -1.44 -4.75 3.15
N LYS A 55 -0.67 -4.53 4.22
CA LYS A 55 -0.08 -3.22 4.51
C LYS A 55 1.42 -3.30 4.34
N VAL A 56 1.97 -2.37 3.58
CA VAL A 56 3.40 -2.29 3.32
C VAL A 56 3.92 -0.94 3.80
N ASP A 57 4.80 -0.97 4.79
CA ASP A 57 5.44 0.23 5.31
C ASP A 57 6.53 0.66 4.33
N VAL A 58 6.38 1.84 3.74
CA VAL A 58 7.31 2.29 2.70
C VAL A 58 8.70 2.58 3.24
N ASP A 59 8.81 2.95 4.50
CA ASP A 59 10.13 3.25 5.07
C ASP A 59 10.97 1.99 5.22
N SER A 60 10.33 0.87 5.56
CA SER A 60 11.01 -0.40 5.72
C SER A 60 11.14 -1.17 4.41
N ASN A 61 10.34 -0.81 3.40
CA ASN A 61 10.26 -1.56 2.15
C ASN A 61 10.37 -0.61 0.96
N ARG A 62 11.43 0.21 0.95
CA ARG A 62 11.59 1.25 -0.06
C ARG A 62 11.69 0.69 -1.46
N GLU A 63 12.39 -0.43 -1.61
CA GLU A 63 12.55 -1.06 -2.92
C GLU A 63 11.21 -1.45 -3.50
N LEU A 64 10.34 -1.98 -2.65
CA LEU A 64 9.02 -2.39 -3.09
C LEU A 64 8.18 -1.20 -3.52
N ALA A 65 8.24 -0.11 -2.74
CA ALA A 65 7.53 1.10 -3.09
C ALA A 65 8.02 1.67 -4.42
N LEU A 66 9.32 1.63 -4.65
CA LEU A 66 9.88 2.11 -5.91
C LEU A 66 9.45 1.23 -7.08
N GLU A 67 9.43 -0.07 -6.86
CA GLU A 67 9.03 -1.02 -7.89
C GLU A 67 7.62 -0.74 -8.41
N TYR A 68 6.72 -0.38 -7.52
CA TYR A 68 5.35 -0.09 -7.90
C TYR A 68 5.07 1.39 -8.06
N ASN A 69 6.14 2.18 -8.15
CA ASN A 69 6.06 3.59 -8.49
C ASN A 69 5.21 4.39 -7.50
N VAL A 70 5.35 4.08 -6.23
CA VAL A 70 4.61 4.77 -5.17
C VAL A 70 5.29 6.09 -4.88
N ARG A 71 4.61 7.19 -5.16
CA ARG A 71 5.15 8.54 -4.99
C ARG A 71 4.44 9.34 -3.92
N SER A 72 3.27 8.90 -3.53
CA SER A 72 2.53 9.53 -2.45
C SER A 72 1.84 8.45 -1.66
N ILE A 73 1.55 8.71 -0.41
CA ILE A 73 0.89 7.76 0.48
C ILE A 73 -0.24 8.45 1.20
N PRO A 74 -1.32 7.74 1.48
CA PRO A 74 -1.52 6.32 1.19
C PRO A 74 -1.75 6.06 -0.30
N SER A 75 -1.20 4.95 -0.78
CA SER A 75 -1.47 4.46 -2.13
C SER A 75 -2.01 3.05 -2.01
N LEU A 76 -3.14 2.82 -2.62
CA LEU A 76 -3.79 1.51 -2.59
C LEU A 76 -3.71 0.90 -3.97
N ILE A 77 -3.12 -0.28 -4.07
CA ILE A 77 -2.99 -0.97 -5.34
C ILE A 77 -3.73 -2.29 -5.24
N LEU A 78 -4.60 -2.54 -6.20
CA LEU A 78 -5.40 -3.76 -6.23
C LEU A 78 -4.74 -4.77 -7.15
N PHE A 79 -4.56 -5.99 -6.66
CA PHE A 79 -3.97 -7.09 -7.41
C PHE A 79 -4.98 -8.19 -7.61
N ASN A 80 -4.94 -8.83 -8.78
CA ASN A 80 -5.76 -9.98 -9.08
C ASN A 80 -4.89 -11.01 -9.76
N GLY A 81 -4.69 -12.16 -9.10
CA GLY A 81 -3.87 -13.21 -9.68
C GLY A 81 -2.42 -12.79 -9.89
N GLY A 82 -1.92 -11.93 -9.02
CA GLY A 82 -0.56 -11.46 -9.12
C GLY A 82 -0.35 -10.28 -10.04
N GLU A 83 -1.43 -9.82 -10.69
CA GLU A 83 -1.35 -8.68 -11.60
C GLU A 83 -1.97 -7.45 -10.99
N GLN A 84 -1.29 -6.33 -11.16
CA GLN A 84 -1.83 -5.04 -10.74
C GLN A 84 -2.96 -4.64 -11.67
N VAL A 85 -4.17 -4.52 -11.12
CA VAL A 85 -5.34 -4.22 -11.96
C VAL A 85 -5.87 -2.82 -11.73
N ASP A 86 -5.52 -2.18 -10.62
CA ASP A 86 -5.99 -0.82 -10.38
C ASP A 86 -5.12 -0.16 -9.33
N THR A 87 -5.09 1.17 -9.36
CA THR A 87 -4.37 1.97 -8.37
C THR A 87 -5.31 3.05 -7.87
N LEU A 88 -5.48 3.12 -6.56
CA LEU A 88 -6.32 4.13 -5.92
C LEU A 88 -5.44 5.00 -5.05
N ILE A 89 -5.54 6.31 -5.24
CA ILE A 89 -4.80 7.26 -4.43
C ILE A 89 -5.83 8.05 -3.64
N GLY A 90 -5.62 8.15 -2.34
CA GLY A 90 -6.56 8.85 -1.49
C GLY A 90 -6.69 10.31 -1.88
N ALA A 91 -7.82 10.92 -1.50
CA ALA A 91 -8.06 12.33 -1.80
C ALA A 91 -7.01 13.22 -1.12
N VAL A 92 -6.53 12.80 0.05
CA VAL A 92 -5.49 13.51 0.77
C VAL A 92 -4.31 12.57 0.90
N THR A 93 -3.20 12.94 0.30
CA THR A 93 -1.97 12.14 0.36
C THR A 93 -0.81 13.05 0.71
N VAL A 94 0.29 12.43 1.12
CA VAL A 94 1.54 13.15 1.35
C VAL A 94 2.59 12.57 0.41
N SER A 95 3.48 13.42 -0.04
CA SER A 95 4.50 13.00 -0.97
C SER A 95 5.53 12.14 -0.27
N TYR A 96 5.80 10.98 -0.83
CA TYR A 96 6.81 10.09 -0.30
C TYR A 96 8.18 10.41 -0.90
N THR A 97 8.20 10.85 -2.16
CA THR A 97 9.46 11.04 -2.86
C THR A 97 10.30 12.19 -2.32
N HIS A 98 9.67 13.13 -1.62
CA HIS A 98 10.44 14.27 -1.09
C HIS A 98 11.47 13.81 -0.06
N LEU A 99 11.26 12.63 0.52
CA LEU A 99 12.19 12.10 1.49
C LEU A 99 13.50 11.66 0.85
N THR A 100 13.46 11.36 -0.44
CA THR A 100 14.65 10.90 -1.14
C THR A 100 15.22 11.95 -2.07
N LEU A 101 14.45 13.01 -2.36
CA LEU A 101 14.87 14.07 -3.30
C LEU A 101 14.80 15.39 -2.58
N PRO A 102 15.90 15.90 -2.16
CA PRO A 102 15.89 17.17 -1.44
C PRO A 102 15.51 18.33 -2.32
N THR A 103 15.48 18.21 -3.60
CA THR A 103 15.19 19.33 -4.40
C THR A 103 13.76 19.51 -4.80
N THR A 104 14.00 19.67 -5.24
CA THR A 104 13.33 20.05 -5.78
C THR A 104 12.49 20.46 -6.12
N ASN A 105 12.44 20.61 -5.95
CA ASN A 105 11.71 21.01 -6.17
C ASN A 105 11.07 21.43 -6.39
N SER A 106 11.20 21.53 -6.22
CA SER A 106 10.62 21.98 -6.30
C SER A 106 9.90 22.29 -6.63
N VAL A 107 9.96 22.46 -6.51
CA VAL A 107 9.22 22.82 -6.67
C VAL A 107 8.69 22.81 -6.65
#